data_8f358a56488b154ef88f17fb23a73bd0
#
_entry.id   8f358a56488b154ef88f17fb23a73bd0
#
_cell.length_a   1.000
_cell.length_b   1.000
_cell.length_c   1.000
_cell.angle_alpha   90.00
_cell.angle_beta   90.00
_cell.angle_gamma   90.00
#
_symmetry.space_group_name_H-M   'P 1'
#
loop_
_entity.id
_entity.type
_entity.pdbx_description
1 polymer ?
#
loop_
_entity_poly.entity_id
_entity_poly.type
_entity_poly.pdbx_seq_one_letter_code
_entity_poly.pdbx_strand_id
1 'polypeptide(L)'
;NHVQSVVERRNTIPILSNVLLEAENGVLTLTATDLEIEVRERVEAEIAQPGAITAPAHMLYDIVRKLPDGGQIELAKDENAERLTLVSGKSSFLLQTLPREDFPAMARDEMPVAFALSGAELRRLIEKTRFAISIEETRYYLNGIYLHALEEDGAALLRAVATDGHRLARVQISQPVGAADMPAIIIPRKTVGEVHKLLEEAEGEVSLQ
;
A
#
# COMPACT_ATOMS: atom_id res chain seq x y z
N ASN A 1 4.88 5.65 7.60
CA ASN A 1 5.92 5.40 6.58
C ASN A 1 5.29 4.81 5.31
N HIS A 2 4.59 3.69 5.41
CA HIS A 2 4.05 2.93 4.28
C HIS A 2 3.10 3.73 3.39
N VAL A 3 2.10 4.39 3.97
CA VAL A 3 1.14 5.20 3.19
C VAL A 3 1.80 6.36 2.43
N GLN A 4 2.86 6.96 3.00
CA GLN A 4 3.58 8.05 2.35
C GLN A 4 4.37 7.59 1.12
N SER A 5 4.79 6.32 1.06
CA SER A 5 5.61 5.80 -0.04
C SER A 5 4.89 5.75 -1.39
N VAL A 6 3.56 5.64 -1.36
CA VAL A 6 2.70 5.64 -2.56
C VAL A 6 2.51 7.04 -3.13
N VAL A 7 2.62 8.07 -2.27
CA VAL A 7 2.39 9.46 -2.66
C VAL A 7 3.58 10.02 -3.45
N GLU A 8 3.34 10.40 -4.68
CA GLU A 8 4.35 11.01 -5.52
C GLU A 8 4.69 12.44 -5.06
N ARG A 9 5.97 12.80 -5.09
CA ARG A 9 6.43 14.15 -4.69
C ARG A 9 5.96 15.25 -5.63
N ARG A 10 5.68 14.91 -6.88
CA ARG A 10 5.16 15.83 -7.89
C ARG A 10 3.92 15.21 -8.50
N ASN A 11 2.78 15.66 -8.04
CA ASN A 11 1.49 15.22 -8.55
C ASN A 11 0.78 16.40 -9.22
N THR A 12 0.17 16.17 -10.38
CA THR A 12 -0.65 17.16 -11.09
C THR A 12 -2.03 17.34 -10.45
N ILE A 13 -2.47 16.34 -9.67
CA ILE A 13 -3.73 16.34 -8.96
C ILE A 13 -3.44 16.60 -7.47
N PRO A 14 -3.72 17.78 -6.92
CA PRO A 14 -3.28 18.18 -5.58
C PRO A 14 -3.69 17.23 -4.46
N ILE A 15 -4.91 16.67 -4.50
CA ILE A 15 -5.43 15.78 -3.45
C ILE A 15 -4.62 14.49 -3.31
N LEU A 16 -3.99 14.00 -4.40
CA LEU A 16 -3.15 12.80 -4.38
C LEU A 16 -1.80 13.02 -3.66
N SER A 17 -1.48 14.26 -3.32
CA SER A 17 -0.34 14.59 -2.43
C SER A 17 -0.70 14.47 -0.96
N ASN A 18 -1.98 14.25 -0.64
CA ASN A 18 -2.49 14.12 0.72
C ASN A 18 -2.71 12.66 1.11
N VAL A 19 -2.67 12.41 2.40
CA VAL A 19 -3.16 11.20 3.05
C VAL A 19 -4.53 11.51 3.64
N LEU A 20 -5.49 10.62 3.46
CA LEU A 20 -6.79 10.66 4.15
C LEU A 20 -6.62 10.06 5.54
N LEU A 21 -7.06 10.79 6.55
CA LEU A 21 -7.09 10.41 7.96
C LEU A 21 -8.55 10.23 8.36
N GLU A 22 -8.94 9.04 8.79
CA GLU A 22 -10.29 8.71 9.24
C GLU A 22 -10.22 8.17 10.66
N ALA A 23 -10.84 8.89 11.60
CA ALA A 23 -10.85 8.57 13.02
C ALA A 23 -12.24 8.06 13.43
N GLU A 24 -12.35 6.79 13.77
CA GLU A 24 -13.62 6.17 14.17
C GLU A 24 -13.39 4.91 15.01
N ASN A 25 -14.27 4.66 15.98
CA ASN A 25 -14.31 3.42 16.77
C ASN A 25 -12.96 3.02 17.41
N GLY A 26 -12.17 3.99 17.88
CA GLY A 26 -10.89 3.73 18.54
C GLY A 26 -9.74 3.46 17.54
N VAL A 27 -9.96 3.68 16.25
CA VAL A 27 -8.97 3.43 15.20
C VAL A 27 -8.77 4.67 14.34
N LEU A 28 -7.52 5.04 14.11
CA LEU A 28 -7.12 5.99 13.08
C LEU A 28 -6.72 5.20 11.83
N THR A 29 -7.44 5.41 10.74
CA THR A 29 -7.12 4.83 9.42
C THR A 29 -6.43 5.89 8.57
N LEU A 30 -5.29 5.53 8.00
CA LEU A 30 -4.54 6.35 7.05
C LEU A 30 -4.66 5.71 5.68
N THR A 31 -5.10 6.48 4.68
CA THR A 31 -5.24 5.99 3.30
C THR A 31 -4.50 6.92 2.35
N ALA A 32 -3.67 6.37 1.48
CA ALA A 32 -3.05 7.10 0.39
C ALA A 32 -3.19 6.32 -0.93
N THR A 33 -3.29 7.05 -2.03
CA THR A 33 -3.43 6.47 -3.38
C THR A 33 -2.79 7.36 -4.42
N ASP A 34 -2.39 6.74 -5.54
CA ASP A 34 -2.00 7.39 -6.78
C ASP A 34 -2.95 7.09 -7.94
N LEU A 35 -4.14 6.54 -7.63
CA LEU A 35 -5.19 6.02 -8.51
C LEU A 35 -4.92 4.62 -9.08
N GLU A 36 -3.70 4.11 -9.01
CA GLU A 36 -3.36 2.74 -9.43
C GLU A 36 -3.22 1.81 -8.23
N ILE A 37 -2.71 2.35 -7.11
CA ILE A 37 -2.48 1.63 -5.86
C ILE A 37 -3.14 2.42 -4.73
N GLU A 38 -3.80 1.72 -3.83
CA GLU A 38 -4.22 2.24 -2.53
C GLU A 38 -3.47 1.50 -1.42
N VAL A 39 -2.86 2.25 -0.52
CA VAL A 39 -2.30 1.72 0.72
C VAL A 39 -3.11 2.26 1.89
N ARG A 40 -3.53 1.34 2.75
CA ARG A 40 -4.30 1.65 3.95
C ARG A 40 -3.61 1.05 5.17
N GLU A 41 -3.44 1.87 6.18
CA GLU A 41 -2.88 1.47 7.47
C GLU A 41 -3.82 1.84 8.59
N ARG A 42 -3.92 1.00 9.62
CA ARG A 42 -4.78 1.21 10.78
C ARG A 42 -3.95 1.22 12.04
N VAL A 43 -4.20 2.19 12.89
CA VAL A 43 -3.53 2.36 14.17
C VAL A 43 -4.58 2.55 15.25
N GLU A 44 -4.45 1.85 16.37
CA GLU A 44 -5.26 2.11 17.55
C GLU A 44 -4.99 3.54 18.05
N ALA A 45 -6.04 4.28 18.31
CA ALA A 45 -5.97 5.66 18.75
C ALA A 45 -7.12 6.00 19.69
N GLU A 46 -6.86 6.90 20.62
CA GLU A 46 -7.90 7.49 21.45
C GLU A 46 -8.67 8.55 20.64
N ILE A 47 -9.93 8.27 20.33
CA ILE A 47 -10.77 9.13 19.48
C ILE A 47 -11.74 9.92 20.36
N ALA A 48 -11.44 11.18 20.58
CA ALA A 48 -12.32 12.09 21.31
C ALA A 48 -13.55 12.47 20.44
N GLN A 49 -13.34 12.69 19.15
CA GLN A 49 -14.38 13.04 18.19
C GLN A 49 -14.15 12.30 16.87
N PRO A 50 -15.11 11.49 16.39
CA PRO A 50 -15.02 10.85 15.08
C PRO A 50 -15.00 11.90 13.96
N GLY A 51 -14.27 11.59 12.87
CA GLY A 51 -14.21 12.48 11.74
C GLY A 51 -13.19 12.06 10.70
N ALA A 52 -13.17 12.82 9.60
CA ALA A 52 -12.22 12.59 8.53
C ALA A 52 -11.65 13.92 8.02
N ILE A 53 -10.37 13.89 7.61
CA ILE A 53 -9.65 15.03 7.08
C ILE A 53 -8.51 14.54 6.20
N THR A 54 -8.06 15.36 5.25
CA THR A 54 -6.84 15.07 4.51
C THR A 54 -5.65 15.89 5.04
N ALA A 55 -4.43 15.41 4.84
CA ALA A 55 -3.23 16.13 5.21
C ALA A 55 -2.09 15.87 4.21
N PRO A 56 -1.19 16.85 3.97
CA PRO A 56 -0.03 16.65 3.09
C PRO A 56 0.85 15.51 3.58
N ALA A 57 0.89 14.40 2.83
CA ALA A 57 1.47 13.14 3.28
C ALA A 57 2.97 13.25 3.63
N HIS A 58 3.75 13.87 2.75
CA HIS A 58 5.19 14.04 2.96
C HIS A 58 5.50 14.98 4.14
N MET A 59 4.74 16.07 4.29
CA MET A 59 4.92 17.01 5.39
C MET A 59 4.57 16.36 6.73
N LEU A 60 3.43 15.66 6.79
CA LEU A 60 3.03 14.92 7.97
C LEU A 60 4.09 13.88 8.37
N TYR A 61 4.60 13.11 7.40
CA TYR A 61 5.66 12.15 7.64
C TYR A 61 6.96 12.83 8.14
N ASP A 62 7.38 13.94 7.49
CA ASP A 62 8.59 14.66 7.88
C ASP A 62 8.51 15.28 9.28
N ILE A 63 7.33 15.67 9.73
CA ILE A 63 7.09 16.11 11.10
C ILE A 63 7.19 14.92 12.05
N VAL A 64 6.37 13.90 11.83
CA VAL A 64 6.25 12.75 12.77
C VAL A 64 7.58 12.05 12.98
N ARG A 65 8.37 11.81 11.93
CA ARG A 65 9.68 11.14 12.05
C ARG A 65 10.74 11.93 12.83
N LYS A 66 10.49 13.22 13.11
CA LYS A 66 11.39 14.08 13.90
C LYS A 66 10.93 14.27 15.34
N LEU A 67 9.74 13.76 15.67
CA LEU A 67 9.27 13.76 17.04
C LEU A 67 10.00 12.69 17.86
N PRO A 68 10.11 12.87 19.17
CA PRO A 68 10.71 11.85 20.05
C PRO A 68 9.93 10.53 19.98
N ASP A 69 10.65 9.42 19.97
CA ASP A 69 10.06 8.08 19.99
C ASP A 69 9.20 7.89 21.27
N GLY A 70 8.03 7.27 21.11
CA GLY A 70 7.07 7.06 22.18
C GLY A 70 6.31 8.31 22.61
N GLY A 71 6.51 9.45 21.93
CA GLY A 71 5.77 10.68 22.20
C GLY A 71 4.31 10.56 21.75
N GLN A 72 3.40 11.11 22.57
CA GLN A 72 2.00 11.24 22.22
C GLN A 72 1.83 12.30 21.12
N ILE A 73 0.99 12.00 20.13
CA ILE A 73 0.61 12.92 19.05
C ILE A 73 -0.89 13.13 19.12
N GLU A 74 -1.29 14.39 19.19
CA GLU A 74 -2.68 14.81 19.12
C GLU A 74 -2.94 15.45 17.76
N LEU A 75 -4.02 15.03 17.11
CA LEU A 75 -4.49 15.56 15.83
C LEU A 75 -5.86 16.18 16.04
N ALA A 76 -6.00 17.45 15.73
CA ALA A 76 -7.27 18.18 15.84
C ALA A 76 -7.61 18.91 14.53
N LYS A 77 -8.83 18.68 14.01
CA LYS A 77 -9.37 19.43 12.90
C LYS A 77 -9.86 20.79 13.40
N ASP A 78 -9.52 21.86 12.72
CA ASP A 78 -10.12 23.17 12.94
C ASP A 78 -11.54 23.18 12.35
N GLU A 79 -12.56 23.48 13.15
CA GLU A 79 -13.95 23.50 12.73
C GLU A 79 -14.27 24.64 11.72
N ASN A 80 -13.47 25.71 11.76
CA ASN A 80 -13.71 26.93 10.99
C ASN A 80 -12.74 27.14 9.82
N ALA A 81 -11.78 26.23 9.65
CA ALA A 81 -10.78 26.34 8.60
C ALA A 81 -10.35 24.95 8.10
N GLU A 82 -9.93 24.87 6.85
CA GLU A 82 -9.35 23.67 6.27
C GLU A 82 -7.91 23.47 6.78
N ARG A 83 -7.79 23.15 8.07
CA ARG A 83 -6.53 23.00 8.77
C ARG A 83 -6.55 21.84 9.74
N LEU A 84 -5.42 21.15 9.84
CA LEU A 84 -5.15 20.14 10.82
C LEU A 84 -4.05 20.65 11.75
N THR A 85 -4.33 20.68 13.04
CA THR A 85 -3.33 20.95 14.08
C THR A 85 -2.74 19.62 14.56
N LEU A 86 -1.41 19.53 14.59
CA LEU A 86 -0.66 18.42 15.15
C LEU A 86 0.12 18.92 16.36
N VAL A 87 -0.13 18.35 17.53
CA VAL A 87 0.57 18.70 18.78
C VAL A 87 1.32 17.49 19.31
N SER A 88 2.55 17.71 19.73
CA SER A 88 3.34 16.72 20.47
C SER A 88 4.26 17.40 21.46
N GLY A 89 4.03 17.17 22.75
CA GLY A 89 4.74 17.84 23.83
C GLY A 89 4.60 19.37 23.76
N LYS A 90 5.72 20.06 23.49
CA LYS A 90 5.74 21.53 23.34
C LYS A 90 5.68 22.01 21.88
N SER A 91 5.64 21.09 20.93
CA SER A 91 5.63 21.39 19.51
C SER A 91 4.19 21.40 18.99
N SER A 92 3.86 22.42 18.21
CA SER A 92 2.57 22.54 17.53
C SER A 92 2.81 22.90 16.07
N PHE A 93 2.13 22.19 15.18
CA PHE A 93 2.23 22.36 13.72
C PHE A 93 0.84 22.56 13.15
N LEU A 94 0.74 23.42 12.15
CA LEU A 94 -0.49 23.68 11.44
C LEU A 94 -0.32 23.26 9.98
N LEU A 95 -1.10 22.27 9.54
CA LEU A 95 -1.08 21.75 8.19
C LEU A 95 -2.32 22.24 7.43
N GLN A 96 -2.13 22.72 6.19
CA GLN A 96 -3.23 23.00 5.30
C GLN A 96 -3.81 21.67 4.81
N THR A 97 -5.12 21.59 4.73
CA THR A 97 -5.85 20.39 4.30
C THR A 97 -6.59 20.66 3.00
N LEU A 98 -7.08 19.61 2.38
CA LEU A 98 -8.02 19.68 1.26
C LEU A 98 -9.31 18.96 1.66
N PRO A 99 -10.44 19.27 1.03
CA PRO A 99 -11.71 18.63 1.33
C PRO A 99 -11.61 17.10 1.21
N ARG A 100 -12.21 16.38 2.17
CA ARG A 100 -12.26 14.91 2.14
C ARG A 100 -12.96 14.40 0.88
N GLU A 101 -13.96 15.13 0.42
CA GLU A 101 -14.79 14.79 -0.72
C GLU A 101 -14.02 14.71 -2.03
N ASP A 102 -12.89 15.43 -2.11
CA ASP A 102 -11.99 15.41 -3.26
C ASP A 102 -11.08 14.17 -3.26
N PHE A 103 -10.97 13.46 -2.12
CA PHE A 103 -10.12 12.27 -2.03
C PHE A 103 -10.80 11.11 -2.75
N PRO A 104 -10.12 10.49 -3.74
CA PRO A 104 -10.73 9.45 -4.56
C PRO A 104 -11.00 8.20 -3.74
N ALA A 105 -12.19 7.63 -3.90
CA ALA A 105 -12.51 6.31 -3.38
C ALA A 105 -12.18 5.28 -4.47
N MET A 106 -11.27 4.35 -4.18
CA MET A 106 -11.08 3.21 -5.06
C MET A 106 -12.27 2.25 -4.93
N ALA A 107 -12.86 1.90 -6.06
CA ALA A 107 -13.90 0.89 -6.09
C ALA A 107 -13.33 -0.43 -5.56
N ARG A 108 -14.09 -1.07 -4.68
CA ARG A 108 -13.77 -2.41 -4.18
C ARG A 108 -14.75 -3.36 -4.85
N ASP A 109 -14.27 -4.02 -5.88
CA ASP A 109 -14.99 -5.12 -6.46
C ASP A 109 -14.97 -6.32 -5.51
N GLU A 110 -15.96 -7.18 -5.62
CA GLU A 110 -15.94 -8.47 -4.91
C GLU A 110 -14.76 -9.29 -5.42
N MET A 111 -13.87 -9.67 -4.51
CA MET A 111 -12.74 -10.56 -4.81
C MET A 111 -13.12 -11.98 -4.41
N PRO A 112 -13.60 -12.80 -5.37
CA PRO A 112 -14.17 -14.12 -5.05
C PRO A 112 -13.11 -15.14 -4.64
N VAL A 113 -11.84 -14.88 -4.94
CA VAL A 113 -10.74 -15.78 -4.60
C VAL A 113 -9.92 -15.16 -3.49
N ALA A 114 -9.75 -15.90 -2.40
CA ALA A 114 -8.90 -15.51 -1.29
C ALA A 114 -8.02 -16.68 -0.85
N PHE A 115 -6.74 -16.42 -0.62
CA PHE A 115 -5.81 -17.40 -0.08
C PHE A 115 -4.73 -16.73 0.76
N ALA A 116 -4.09 -17.52 1.62
CA ALA A 116 -2.99 -17.04 2.45
C ALA A 116 -1.71 -17.79 2.11
N LEU A 117 -0.58 -17.10 2.24
CA LEU A 117 0.75 -17.68 2.17
C LEU A 117 1.67 -16.95 3.16
N SER A 118 2.79 -17.57 3.51
CA SER A 118 3.74 -16.92 4.40
C SER A 118 4.35 -15.66 3.73
N GLY A 119 4.61 -14.63 4.53
CA GLY A 119 5.32 -13.43 4.05
C GLY A 119 6.66 -13.77 3.42
N ALA A 120 7.36 -14.81 3.93
CA ALA A 120 8.62 -15.31 3.38
C ALA A 120 8.47 -15.91 1.98
N GLU A 121 7.39 -16.65 1.72
CA GLU A 121 7.10 -17.22 0.39
C GLU A 121 6.76 -16.13 -0.62
N LEU A 122 5.88 -15.18 -0.26
CA LEU A 122 5.54 -14.05 -1.13
C LEU A 122 6.79 -13.19 -1.42
N ARG A 123 7.59 -12.91 -0.41
CA ARG A 123 8.86 -12.21 -0.57
C ARG A 123 9.80 -12.94 -1.52
N ARG A 124 9.94 -14.26 -1.39
CA ARG A 124 10.76 -15.08 -2.29
C ARG A 124 10.25 -15.02 -3.72
N LEU A 125 8.93 -15.09 -3.95
CA LEU A 125 8.33 -14.98 -5.29
C LEU A 125 8.72 -13.64 -5.93
N ILE A 126 8.63 -12.54 -5.18
CA ILE A 126 8.98 -11.19 -5.63
C ILE A 126 10.49 -11.05 -5.86
N GLU A 127 11.32 -11.35 -4.88
CA GLU A 127 12.78 -11.13 -4.96
C GLU A 127 13.44 -11.91 -6.09
N LYS A 128 12.95 -13.13 -6.36
CA LYS A 128 13.51 -13.99 -7.41
C LYS A 128 13.06 -13.63 -8.83
N THR A 129 12.10 -12.70 -8.98
CA THR A 129 11.56 -12.34 -10.30
C THR A 129 11.66 -10.86 -10.63
N ARG A 130 11.55 -9.95 -9.64
CA ARG A 130 11.46 -8.49 -9.86
C ARG A 130 12.60 -7.89 -10.69
N PHE A 131 13.80 -8.48 -10.65
CA PHE A 131 14.95 -7.97 -11.41
C PHE A 131 14.82 -8.16 -12.93
N ALA A 132 13.92 -9.04 -13.35
CA ALA A 132 13.64 -9.32 -14.76
C ALA A 132 12.40 -8.56 -15.31
N ILE A 133 11.76 -7.71 -14.50
CA ILE A 133 10.65 -6.86 -14.96
C ILE A 133 11.17 -5.83 -15.96
N SER A 134 10.45 -5.65 -17.08
CA SER A 134 10.75 -4.60 -18.06
C SER A 134 10.57 -3.20 -17.45
N ILE A 135 11.38 -2.26 -17.93
CA ILE A 135 11.23 -0.83 -17.62
C ILE A 135 10.66 -0.04 -18.81
N GLU A 136 10.39 -0.72 -19.92
CA GLU A 136 9.82 -0.10 -21.12
C GLU A 136 8.31 0.11 -20.92
N GLU A 137 7.86 1.34 -20.82
CA GLU A 137 6.45 1.70 -20.61
C GLU A 137 5.53 1.26 -21.75
N THR A 138 6.06 1.16 -22.98
CA THR A 138 5.30 0.69 -24.14
C THR A 138 4.95 -0.78 -24.10
N ARG A 139 5.65 -1.56 -23.28
CA ARG A 139 5.42 -3.01 -23.10
C ARG A 139 4.76 -3.26 -21.73
N TYR A 140 3.61 -2.64 -21.50
CA TYR A 140 2.92 -2.71 -20.19
C TYR A 140 2.71 -4.13 -19.66
N TYR A 141 2.51 -5.13 -20.54
CA TYR A 141 2.37 -6.54 -20.18
C TYR A 141 3.67 -7.21 -19.68
N LEU A 142 4.82 -6.58 -19.86
CA LEU A 142 6.12 -7.00 -19.30
C LEU A 142 6.52 -6.16 -18.06
N ASN A 143 5.75 -5.13 -17.74
CA ASN A 143 6.06 -4.19 -16.66
C ASN A 143 5.52 -4.66 -15.30
N GLY A 144 5.66 -5.95 -15.03
CA GLY A 144 5.21 -6.55 -13.78
C GLY A 144 5.63 -8.00 -13.62
N ILE A 145 5.12 -8.61 -12.55
CA ILE A 145 5.28 -10.04 -12.28
C ILE A 145 3.97 -10.74 -12.68
N TYR A 146 4.04 -11.69 -13.59
CA TYR A 146 2.94 -12.57 -13.91
C TYR A 146 2.83 -13.65 -12.85
N LEU A 147 1.72 -13.66 -12.11
CA LEU A 147 1.40 -14.59 -11.05
C LEU A 147 0.21 -15.47 -11.47
N HIS A 148 0.36 -16.78 -11.40
CA HIS A 148 -0.69 -17.72 -11.82
C HIS A 148 -0.57 -19.05 -11.10
N ALA A 149 -1.73 -19.67 -10.88
CA ALA A 149 -1.84 -21.06 -10.46
C ALA A 149 -1.73 -21.99 -11.67
N LEU A 150 -1.12 -23.15 -11.50
CA LEU A 150 -1.01 -24.16 -12.57
C LEU A 150 -0.80 -25.55 -11.97
N GLU A 151 -1.00 -26.57 -12.80
CA GLU A 151 -0.59 -27.95 -12.52
C GLU A 151 0.56 -28.33 -13.45
N GLU A 152 1.65 -28.87 -12.92
CA GLU A 152 2.80 -29.35 -13.67
C GLU A 152 3.31 -30.66 -13.03
N ASP A 153 3.42 -31.71 -13.84
CA ASP A 153 3.84 -33.05 -13.40
C ASP A 153 3.03 -33.61 -12.20
N GLY A 154 1.73 -33.31 -12.15
CA GLY A 154 0.82 -33.73 -11.09
C GLY A 154 0.95 -32.95 -9.79
N ALA A 155 1.72 -31.87 -9.78
CA ALA A 155 1.84 -30.95 -8.65
C ALA A 155 1.10 -29.64 -8.91
N ALA A 156 0.25 -29.21 -7.96
CA ALA A 156 -0.39 -27.91 -7.97
C ALA A 156 0.59 -26.85 -7.46
N LEU A 157 0.80 -25.80 -8.25
CA LEU A 157 1.83 -24.79 -8.05
C LEU A 157 1.27 -23.39 -8.16
N LEU A 158 1.86 -22.44 -7.41
CA LEU A 158 1.75 -21.01 -7.63
C LEU A 158 3.07 -20.52 -8.20
N ARG A 159 3.04 -19.91 -9.38
CA ARG A 159 4.21 -19.50 -10.13
C ARG A 159 4.24 -18.01 -10.38
N ALA A 160 5.40 -17.39 -10.16
CA ALA A 160 5.72 -16.03 -10.52
C ALA A 160 6.74 -16.01 -11.67
N VAL A 161 6.49 -15.17 -12.67
CA VAL A 161 7.34 -15.01 -13.85
C VAL A 161 7.51 -13.53 -14.17
N ALA A 162 8.72 -13.12 -14.53
CA ALA A 162 8.98 -11.80 -15.08
C ALA A 162 9.99 -11.91 -16.24
N THR A 163 9.86 -11.05 -17.25
CA THR A 163 10.79 -10.96 -18.37
C THR A 163 10.82 -9.54 -18.94
N ASP A 164 11.98 -9.14 -19.44
CA ASP A 164 12.17 -7.90 -20.20
C ASP A 164 12.41 -8.17 -21.71
N GLY A 165 12.29 -9.45 -22.13
CA GLY A 165 12.56 -9.90 -23.51
C GLY A 165 14.01 -10.33 -23.75
N HIS A 166 14.93 -10.04 -22.81
CA HIS A 166 16.34 -10.45 -22.88
C HIS A 166 16.69 -11.51 -21.84
N ARG A 167 16.00 -11.48 -20.71
CA ARG A 167 16.12 -12.43 -19.61
C ARG A 167 14.73 -12.78 -19.08
N LEU A 168 14.62 -13.96 -18.51
CA LEU A 168 13.40 -14.46 -17.87
C LEU A 168 13.75 -15.01 -16.49
N ALA A 169 12.97 -14.62 -15.50
CA ALA A 169 13.02 -15.20 -14.18
C ALA A 169 11.72 -15.94 -13.87
N ARG A 170 11.83 -17.16 -13.34
CA ARG A 170 10.71 -18.01 -12.95
C ARG A 170 10.97 -18.58 -11.57
N VAL A 171 10.00 -18.50 -10.70
CA VAL A 171 10.02 -19.14 -9.38
C VAL A 171 8.64 -19.68 -9.05
N GLN A 172 8.59 -20.75 -8.28
CA GLN A 172 7.33 -21.39 -7.91
C GLN A 172 7.40 -21.94 -6.49
N ILE A 173 6.23 -22.06 -5.90
CA ILE A 173 5.97 -22.68 -4.60
C ILE A 173 4.80 -23.66 -4.75
N SER A 174 4.60 -24.51 -3.75
CA SER A 174 3.36 -25.29 -3.67
C SER A 174 2.16 -24.35 -3.67
N GLN A 175 1.10 -24.72 -4.36
CA GLN A 175 -0.10 -23.90 -4.45
C GLN A 175 -0.74 -23.75 -3.07
N PRO A 176 -0.97 -22.52 -2.59
CA PRO A 176 -1.72 -22.29 -1.36
C PRO A 176 -3.16 -22.78 -1.48
N VAL A 177 -3.74 -23.21 -0.37
CA VAL A 177 -5.16 -23.58 -0.30
C VAL A 177 -6.01 -22.35 -0.64
N GLY A 178 -6.95 -22.50 -1.57
CA GLY A 178 -7.79 -21.42 -2.07
C GLY A 178 -7.28 -20.71 -3.32
N ALA A 179 -6.01 -20.93 -3.74
CA ALA A 179 -5.42 -20.29 -4.92
C ALA A 179 -5.74 -20.99 -6.25
N ALA A 180 -6.44 -22.15 -6.24
CA ALA A 180 -6.68 -22.95 -7.46
C ALA A 180 -7.41 -22.17 -8.55
N ASP A 181 -8.45 -21.43 -8.16
CA ASP A 181 -9.32 -20.70 -9.06
C ASP A 181 -8.91 -19.22 -9.26
N MET A 182 -7.70 -18.84 -8.81
CA MET A 182 -7.23 -17.47 -8.99
C MET A 182 -7.06 -17.17 -10.49
N PRO A 183 -7.52 -16.02 -10.97
CA PRO A 183 -7.19 -15.58 -12.30
C PRO A 183 -5.68 -15.33 -12.42
N ALA A 184 -5.12 -15.62 -13.58
CA ALA A 184 -3.76 -15.22 -13.87
C ALA A 184 -3.67 -13.69 -13.94
N ILE A 185 -2.78 -13.08 -13.18
CA ILE A 185 -2.66 -11.62 -13.06
C ILE A 185 -1.23 -11.14 -13.33
N ILE A 186 -1.11 -9.90 -13.76
CA ILE A 186 0.17 -9.18 -13.79
C ILE A 186 0.16 -8.18 -12.63
N ILE A 187 1.06 -8.37 -11.66
CA ILE A 187 1.28 -7.42 -10.56
C ILE A 187 2.20 -6.32 -11.09
N PRO A 188 1.72 -5.06 -11.21
CA PRO A 188 2.52 -3.98 -11.76
C PRO A 188 3.80 -3.72 -10.96
N ARG A 189 4.86 -3.27 -11.62
CA ARG A 189 6.18 -3.02 -11.03
C ARG A 189 6.11 -2.13 -9.79
N LYS A 190 5.27 -1.08 -9.80
CA LYS A 190 5.08 -0.18 -8.66
C LYS A 190 4.49 -0.94 -7.46
N THR A 191 3.43 -1.70 -7.69
CA THR A 191 2.81 -2.57 -6.67
C THR A 191 3.80 -3.59 -6.11
N VAL A 192 4.59 -4.24 -6.98
CA VAL A 192 5.66 -5.15 -6.56
C VAL A 192 6.64 -4.46 -5.61
N GLY A 193 7.01 -3.20 -5.91
CA GLY A 193 7.91 -2.41 -5.07
C GLY A 193 7.31 -2.09 -3.70
N GLU A 194 6.05 -1.70 -3.64
CA GLU A 194 5.38 -1.37 -2.38
C GLU A 194 5.12 -2.64 -1.53
N VAL A 195 4.62 -3.71 -2.13
CA VAL A 195 4.43 -4.99 -1.43
C VAL A 195 5.77 -5.52 -0.89
N HIS A 196 6.86 -5.40 -1.65
CA HIS A 196 8.18 -5.82 -1.16
C HIS A 196 8.61 -5.07 0.10
N LYS A 197 8.39 -3.74 0.16
CA LYS A 197 8.69 -2.93 1.36
C LYS A 197 7.86 -3.37 2.56
N LEU A 198 6.56 -3.60 2.37
CA LEU A 198 5.68 -4.08 3.43
C LEU A 198 6.12 -5.46 3.96
N LEU A 199 6.61 -6.33 3.09
CA LEU A 199 7.11 -7.66 3.45
C LEU A 199 8.46 -7.64 4.19
N GLU A 200 9.20 -6.53 4.18
CA GLU A 200 10.43 -6.39 4.98
C GLU A 200 10.13 -6.32 6.49
N GLU A 201 8.96 -5.79 6.85
CA GLU A 201 8.51 -5.61 8.23
C GLU A 201 7.42 -6.63 8.63
N ALA A 202 6.87 -7.38 7.67
CA ALA A 202 5.80 -8.34 7.93
C ALA A 202 6.33 -9.67 8.46
N GLU A 203 5.83 -10.05 9.62
CA GLU A 203 5.99 -11.40 10.19
C GLU A 203 4.66 -12.16 10.08
N GLY A 204 4.71 -13.42 9.63
CA GLY A 204 3.55 -14.31 9.59
C GLY A 204 2.92 -14.49 8.21
N GLU A 205 1.60 -14.72 8.20
CA GLU A 205 0.83 -14.97 6.97
C GLU A 205 0.33 -13.67 6.35
N VAL A 206 0.30 -13.66 5.03
CA VAL A 206 -0.26 -12.58 4.19
C VAL A 206 -1.46 -13.13 3.43
N SER A 207 -2.59 -12.46 3.52
CA SER A 207 -3.80 -12.78 2.75
C SER A 207 -3.81 -12.02 1.42
N LEU A 208 -4.09 -12.74 0.35
CA LEU A 208 -4.32 -12.20 -1.00
C LEU A 208 -5.80 -12.46 -1.37
N GLN A 209 -6.40 -11.45 -1.96
CA GLN A 209 -7.78 -11.50 -2.46
C GLN A 209 -7.81 -10.96 -3.88
#